data_5e3347fb0f361319774c07ccd0923b68
#
_entry.id   5e3347fb0f361319774c07ccd0923b68
#
_cell.length_a   1.000
_cell.length_b   1.000
_cell.length_c   1.000
_cell.angle_alpha   90.00
_cell.angle_beta   90.00
_cell.angle_gamma   90.00
#
_symmetry.space_group_name_H-M   'P 1'
#
loop_
_entity.id
_entity.type
_entity.pdbx_description
1 polymer ?
#
loop_
_entity_poly.entity_id
_entity_poly.type
_entity_poly.pdbx_seq_one_letter_code
_entity_poly.pdbx_strand_id
1 'polypeptide(L)'
;MSEALGNLPQHDPIIDSIGRLVKLVFGPDRATRARTGVILLCALMYAICCSAAFYAAEVGMMRDFAPKLLLATTIPCYTAFYLLVRTGRTRTMRDPNLMIPQQSFSLLAIAFAYTAIGPYDRGLVLVLIALVMVFGMYTHQPRQAAFAGVLAMVLLAMCMGVLSHIDPVYYPPTLELLRFELMIGTLPPLILAAYQISAWRNRLAQQRRELRDTLERCKPSPAATH
;
A
#
# COMPACT_ATOMS: atom_id res chain seq x y z
N MET A 1 -21.38 -22.36 -54.13
CA MET A 1 -20.91 -23.21 -53.01
C MET A 1 -19.40 -23.00 -52.87
N SER A 2 -19.00 -21.79 -52.43
CA SER A 2 -17.58 -21.46 -52.20
C SER A 2 -17.48 -20.05 -51.59
N GLU A 3 -17.78 -19.90 -50.29
CA GLU A 3 -17.49 -18.64 -49.55
C GLU A 3 -17.74 -18.84 -48.04
N ALA A 4 -17.11 -19.84 -47.44
CA ALA A 4 -17.22 -20.10 -46.01
C ALA A 4 -15.88 -20.52 -45.38
N LEU A 5 -14.78 -19.93 -45.88
CA LEU A 5 -13.44 -20.19 -45.35
C LEU A 5 -12.68 -18.87 -45.24
N GLY A 6 -12.97 -18.06 -44.23
CA GLY A 6 -12.26 -16.78 -44.12
C GLY A 6 -12.46 -16.02 -42.84
N ASN A 7 -12.52 -16.65 -41.69
CA ASN A 7 -12.32 -15.91 -40.42
C ASN A 7 -11.72 -16.83 -39.36
N LEU A 8 -10.51 -17.30 -39.61
CA LEU A 8 -9.65 -17.73 -38.53
C LEU A 8 -9.18 -16.43 -37.78
N PRO A 9 -9.34 -16.35 -36.47
CA PRO A 9 -8.83 -15.20 -35.72
C PRO A 9 -7.32 -15.14 -35.97
N GLN A 10 -6.86 -14.11 -36.66
CA GLN A 10 -5.44 -13.80 -36.77
C GLN A 10 -4.92 -13.62 -35.34
N HIS A 11 -4.17 -14.59 -34.87
CA HIS A 11 -3.43 -14.49 -33.60
C HIS A 11 -2.37 -13.40 -33.80
N ASP A 12 -2.69 -12.19 -33.35
CA ASP A 12 -1.77 -11.06 -33.37
C ASP A 12 -0.57 -11.41 -32.48
N PRO A 13 0.65 -11.55 -33.05
CA PRO A 13 1.85 -11.92 -32.28
C PRO A 13 2.17 -10.92 -31.17
N ILE A 14 1.67 -9.68 -31.30
CA ILE A 14 1.79 -8.61 -30.30
C ILE A 14 0.94 -8.96 -29.05
N ILE A 15 -0.30 -9.42 -29.23
CA ILE A 15 -1.21 -9.79 -28.13
C ILE A 15 -0.64 -10.99 -27.35
N ASP A 16 -0.07 -11.97 -28.04
CA ASP A 16 0.57 -13.12 -27.40
C ASP A 16 1.84 -12.74 -26.65
N SER A 17 2.62 -11.79 -27.17
CA SER A 17 3.81 -11.27 -26.51
C SER A 17 3.46 -10.48 -25.25
N ILE A 18 2.45 -9.61 -25.33
CA ILE A 18 1.92 -8.87 -24.16
C ILE A 18 1.36 -9.85 -23.12
N GLY A 19 0.62 -10.88 -23.56
CA GLY A 19 0.09 -11.91 -22.67
C GLY A 19 1.17 -12.69 -21.93
N ARG A 20 2.28 -13.01 -22.61
CA ARG A 20 3.47 -13.64 -22.02
C ARG A 20 4.17 -12.71 -21.03
N LEU A 21 4.36 -11.45 -21.38
CA LEU A 21 4.96 -10.45 -20.50
C LEU A 21 4.12 -10.24 -19.22
N VAL A 22 2.81 -10.12 -19.35
CA VAL A 22 1.88 -10.02 -18.21
C VAL A 22 1.97 -11.26 -17.32
N LYS A 23 2.01 -12.46 -17.87
CA LYS A 23 2.19 -13.69 -17.08
C LYS A 23 3.58 -13.75 -16.41
N LEU A 24 4.61 -13.26 -17.08
CA LEU A 24 5.97 -13.23 -16.54
C LEU A 24 6.07 -12.25 -15.35
N VAL A 25 5.56 -11.05 -15.47
CA VAL A 25 5.67 -10.00 -14.45
C VAL A 25 4.65 -10.21 -13.33
N PHE A 26 3.39 -10.42 -13.65
CA PHE A 26 2.31 -10.47 -12.66
C PHE A 26 2.01 -11.89 -12.13
N GLY A 27 2.45 -12.92 -12.81
CA GLY A 27 2.22 -14.32 -12.41
C GLY A 27 1.13 -15.05 -13.20
N PRO A 28 1.08 -16.39 -13.09
CA PRO A 28 0.18 -17.22 -13.88
C PRO A 28 -1.28 -17.11 -13.41
N ASP A 29 -1.53 -17.07 -12.10
CA ASP A 29 -2.85 -17.11 -11.48
C ASP A 29 -3.44 -15.71 -11.31
N ARG A 30 -4.78 -15.60 -11.41
CA ARG A 30 -5.51 -14.34 -11.16
C ARG A 30 -5.23 -13.75 -9.77
N ALA A 31 -5.16 -14.61 -8.75
CA ALA A 31 -4.88 -14.18 -7.38
C ALA A 31 -3.45 -13.64 -7.22
N THR A 32 -2.46 -14.32 -7.81
CA THR A 32 -1.06 -13.86 -7.81
C THR A 32 -0.91 -12.56 -8.58
N ARG A 33 -1.59 -12.41 -9.73
CA ARG A 33 -1.58 -11.15 -10.49
C ARG A 33 -2.10 -9.97 -9.68
N ALA A 34 -3.22 -10.14 -8.99
CA ALA A 34 -3.79 -9.08 -8.15
C ALA A 34 -2.82 -8.66 -7.04
N ARG A 35 -2.19 -9.63 -6.35
CA ARG A 35 -1.21 -9.38 -5.27
C ARG A 35 0.04 -8.69 -5.79
N THR A 36 0.62 -9.21 -6.87
CA THR A 36 1.81 -8.62 -7.50
C THR A 36 1.52 -7.21 -8.00
N GLY A 37 0.33 -6.97 -8.57
CA GLY A 37 -0.10 -5.65 -9.00
C GLY A 37 -0.12 -4.63 -7.87
N VAL A 38 -0.59 -4.99 -6.68
CA VAL A 38 -0.57 -4.12 -5.51
C VAL A 38 0.88 -3.80 -5.09
N ILE A 39 1.77 -4.80 -5.06
CA ILE A 39 3.19 -4.58 -4.71
C ILE A 39 3.86 -3.65 -5.70
N LEU A 40 3.64 -3.83 -7.00
CA LEU A 40 4.20 -2.97 -8.04
C LEU A 40 3.66 -1.55 -7.97
N LEU A 41 2.36 -1.39 -7.66
CA LEU A 41 1.77 -0.07 -7.43
C LEU A 41 2.41 0.62 -6.22
N CYS A 42 2.59 -0.09 -5.11
CA CYS A 42 3.30 0.45 -3.94
C CYS A 42 4.75 0.80 -4.29
N ALA A 43 5.46 -0.05 -5.03
CA ALA A 43 6.83 0.23 -5.46
C ALA A 43 6.91 1.49 -6.35
N LEU A 44 5.93 1.69 -7.25
CA LEU A 44 5.84 2.91 -8.06
C LEU A 44 5.63 4.15 -7.19
N MET A 45 4.72 4.07 -6.20
CA MET A 45 4.52 5.17 -5.24
C MET A 45 5.80 5.49 -4.46
N TYR A 46 6.54 4.46 -4.04
CA TYR A 46 7.85 4.65 -3.41
C TYR A 46 8.88 5.28 -4.33
N ALA A 47 8.92 4.90 -5.60
CA ALA A 47 9.82 5.51 -6.58
C ALA A 47 9.53 7.02 -6.72
N ILE A 48 8.26 7.40 -6.74
CA ILE A 48 7.84 8.82 -6.76
C ILE A 48 8.28 9.52 -5.46
N CYS A 49 8.04 8.91 -4.29
CA CYS A 49 8.46 9.49 -3.00
C CYS A 49 9.99 9.61 -2.91
N CYS A 50 10.75 8.62 -3.37
CA CYS A 50 12.21 8.70 -3.42
C CYS A 50 12.68 9.81 -4.35
N SER A 51 12.06 9.97 -5.53
CA SER A 51 12.36 11.06 -6.47
C SER A 51 12.13 12.43 -5.80
N ALA A 52 10.99 12.59 -5.11
CA ALA A 52 10.71 13.79 -4.34
C ALA A 52 11.72 14.04 -3.21
N ALA A 53 12.19 12.97 -2.54
CA ALA A 53 13.22 13.09 -1.50
C ALA A 53 14.58 13.52 -2.06
N PHE A 54 14.97 13.05 -3.27
CA PHE A 54 16.17 13.54 -3.95
C PHE A 54 16.05 15.02 -4.30
N TYR A 55 14.91 15.43 -4.84
CA TYR A 55 14.65 16.83 -5.12
C TYR A 55 14.69 17.69 -3.84
N ALA A 56 14.09 17.23 -2.74
CA ALA A 56 14.11 17.91 -1.46
C ALA A 56 15.55 18.07 -0.92
N ALA A 57 16.43 17.10 -1.16
CA ALA A 57 17.84 17.21 -0.79
C ALA A 57 18.58 18.23 -1.67
N GLU A 58 18.32 18.26 -2.97
CA GLU A 58 18.94 19.24 -3.90
C GLU A 58 18.57 20.70 -3.54
N VAL A 59 17.34 20.93 -3.08
CA VAL A 59 16.90 22.27 -2.65
C VAL A 59 17.24 22.58 -1.18
N GLY A 60 17.96 21.70 -0.50
CA GLY A 60 18.41 21.91 0.88
C GLY A 60 17.35 21.69 1.96
N MET A 61 16.17 21.15 1.63
CA MET A 61 15.09 20.83 2.57
C MET A 61 15.33 19.52 3.33
N MET A 62 16.17 18.63 2.80
CA MET A 62 16.48 17.33 3.37
C MET A 62 17.98 17.05 3.39
N ARG A 63 18.46 16.28 4.36
CA ARG A 63 19.86 15.87 4.43
C ARG A 63 20.25 14.99 3.24
N ASP A 64 21.39 15.25 2.60
CA ASP A 64 21.85 14.60 1.35
C ASP A 64 21.97 13.08 1.41
N PHE A 65 22.24 12.51 2.57
CA PHE A 65 22.36 11.06 2.74
C PHE A 65 20.99 10.36 2.79
N ALA A 66 19.93 11.09 3.17
CA ALA A 66 18.62 10.48 3.46
C ALA A 66 17.93 9.86 2.23
N PRO A 67 17.85 10.52 1.06
CA PRO A 67 17.24 9.90 -0.11
C PRO A 67 18.03 8.67 -0.60
N LYS A 68 19.36 8.68 -0.46
CA LYS A 68 20.22 7.54 -0.81
C LYS A 68 19.93 6.34 0.09
N LEU A 69 19.78 6.56 1.40
CA LEU A 69 19.46 5.51 2.36
C LEU A 69 18.03 4.98 2.17
N LEU A 70 17.06 5.87 1.91
CA LEU A 70 15.69 5.48 1.56
C LEU A 70 15.67 4.58 0.32
N LEU A 71 16.37 4.95 -0.72
CA LEU A 71 16.45 4.16 -1.95
C LEU A 71 17.15 2.82 -1.70
N ALA A 72 18.29 2.83 -0.99
CA ALA A 72 19.07 1.64 -0.66
C ALA A 72 18.30 0.62 0.19
N THR A 73 17.36 1.07 1.02
CA THR A 73 16.50 0.19 1.83
C THR A 73 15.24 -0.22 1.07
N THR A 74 14.67 0.66 0.26
CA THR A 74 13.43 0.41 -0.48
C THR A 74 13.61 -0.64 -1.57
N ILE A 75 14.69 -0.57 -2.36
CA ILE A 75 14.93 -1.52 -3.46
C ILE A 75 14.99 -2.97 -2.96
N PRO A 76 15.84 -3.36 -1.99
CA PRO A 76 15.90 -4.74 -1.54
C PRO A 76 14.61 -5.18 -0.83
N CYS A 77 13.95 -4.29 -0.09
CA CYS A 77 12.72 -4.61 0.61
C CYS A 77 11.58 -4.94 -0.35
N TYR A 78 11.34 -4.09 -1.35
CA TYR A 78 10.28 -4.33 -2.35
C TYR A 78 10.62 -5.48 -3.29
N THR A 79 11.90 -5.68 -3.62
CA THR A 79 12.37 -6.86 -4.35
C THR A 79 12.07 -8.14 -3.56
N ALA A 80 12.33 -8.15 -2.26
CA ALA A 80 12.00 -9.29 -1.39
C ALA A 80 10.48 -9.54 -1.32
N PHE A 81 9.66 -8.51 -1.15
CA PHE A 81 8.20 -8.64 -1.17
C PHE A 81 7.69 -9.19 -2.50
N TYR A 82 8.19 -8.67 -3.61
CA TYR A 82 7.84 -9.15 -4.94
C TYR A 82 8.21 -10.64 -5.12
N LEU A 83 9.43 -11.03 -4.77
CA LEU A 83 9.88 -12.42 -4.89
C LEU A 83 9.10 -13.37 -3.99
N LEU A 84 8.79 -12.97 -2.75
CA LEU A 84 7.99 -13.79 -1.82
C LEU A 84 6.58 -14.05 -2.36
N VAL A 85 5.92 -13.05 -2.91
CA VAL A 85 4.59 -13.21 -3.51
C VAL A 85 4.68 -13.97 -4.82
N ARG A 86 5.67 -13.68 -5.65
CA ARG A 86 5.86 -14.30 -6.96
C ARG A 86 6.18 -15.80 -6.86
N THR A 87 6.97 -16.20 -5.87
CA THR A 87 7.29 -17.63 -5.60
C THR A 87 6.16 -18.39 -4.92
N GLY A 88 5.07 -17.70 -4.54
CA GLY A 88 3.92 -18.31 -3.90
C GLY A 88 4.14 -18.71 -2.43
N ARG A 89 5.31 -18.40 -1.85
CA ARG A 89 5.61 -18.72 -0.42
C ARG A 89 4.65 -18.05 0.55
N THR A 90 4.04 -16.92 0.14
CA THR A 90 3.07 -16.21 0.98
C THR A 90 1.67 -16.86 1.03
N ARG A 91 1.39 -17.87 0.20
CA ARG A 91 0.05 -18.49 0.11
C ARG A 91 -0.38 -19.14 1.43
N THR A 92 0.58 -19.67 2.20
CA THR A 92 0.35 -20.32 3.51
C THR A 92 0.45 -19.36 4.68
N MET A 93 0.84 -18.10 4.46
CA MET A 93 0.99 -17.11 5.52
C MET A 93 -0.37 -16.54 5.93
N ARG A 94 -0.45 -16.08 7.19
CA ARG A 94 -1.64 -15.41 7.75
C ARG A 94 -1.97 -14.10 7.01
N ASP A 95 -0.97 -13.44 6.45
CA ASP A 95 -1.09 -12.28 5.54
C ASP A 95 -0.46 -12.61 4.18
N PRO A 96 -1.23 -13.25 3.26
CA PRO A 96 -0.71 -13.66 1.96
C PRO A 96 -0.34 -12.49 1.03
N ASN A 97 -0.80 -11.30 1.32
CA ASN A 97 -0.57 -10.10 0.54
C ASN A 97 0.63 -9.28 1.06
N LEU A 98 1.22 -9.67 2.21
CA LEU A 98 2.29 -8.93 2.90
C LEU A 98 1.94 -7.46 3.18
N MET A 99 0.65 -7.18 3.46
CA MET A 99 0.17 -5.82 3.68
C MET A 99 0.73 -5.20 4.96
N ILE A 100 0.73 -5.98 6.05
CA ILE A 100 1.27 -5.52 7.33
C ILE A 100 2.77 -5.20 7.23
N PRO A 101 3.65 -6.09 6.70
CA PRO A 101 5.06 -5.76 6.51
C PRO A 101 5.30 -4.55 5.60
N GLN A 102 4.57 -4.45 4.48
CA GLN A 102 4.71 -3.31 3.57
C GLN A 102 4.33 -1.99 4.25
N GLN A 103 3.21 -1.97 4.98
CA GLN A 103 2.76 -0.77 5.67
C GLN A 103 3.68 -0.40 6.84
N SER A 104 4.15 -1.38 7.60
CA SER A 104 5.14 -1.14 8.66
C SER A 104 6.43 -0.56 8.10
N PHE A 105 6.92 -1.08 6.98
CA PHE A 105 8.07 -0.52 6.29
C PHE A 105 7.82 0.92 5.82
N SER A 106 6.62 1.19 5.27
CA SER A 106 6.23 2.54 4.86
C SER A 106 6.28 3.53 6.02
N LEU A 107 5.70 3.16 7.15
CA LEU A 107 5.67 4.01 8.34
C LEU A 107 7.07 4.24 8.92
N LEU A 108 7.94 3.23 8.91
CA LEU A 108 9.33 3.37 9.32
C LEU A 108 10.11 4.29 8.38
N ALA A 109 9.91 4.15 7.06
CA ALA A 109 10.54 5.02 6.07
C ALA A 109 10.09 6.48 6.21
N ILE A 110 8.80 6.70 6.51
CA ILE A 110 8.25 8.04 6.78
C ILE A 110 8.81 8.60 8.08
N ALA A 111 8.88 7.80 9.15
CA ALA A 111 9.48 8.22 10.41
C ALA A 111 10.96 8.59 10.22
N PHE A 112 11.71 7.82 9.45
CA PHE A 112 13.08 8.16 9.08
C PHE A 112 13.14 9.46 8.26
N ALA A 113 12.29 9.64 7.26
CA ALA A 113 12.22 10.89 6.48
C ALA A 113 11.93 12.09 7.38
N TYR A 114 11.08 11.93 8.40
CA TYR A 114 10.79 12.96 9.39
C TYR A 114 12.06 13.44 10.12
N THR A 115 12.97 12.52 10.44
CA THR A 115 14.24 12.87 11.10
C THR A 115 15.22 13.59 10.19
N ALA A 116 15.08 13.46 8.88
CA ALA A 116 16.03 13.95 7.90
C ALA A 116 15.60 15.28 7.24
N ILE A 117 14.33 15.63 7.32
CA ILE A 117 13.75 16.86 6.74
C ILE A 117 13.99 18.05 7.69
N GLY A 118 14.21 19.24 7.12
CA GLY A 118 14.39 20.49 7.82
C GLY A 118 13.23 20.86 8.75
N PRO A 119 13.48 21.65 9.80
CA PRO A 119 12.49 21.91 10.86
C PRO A 119 11.18 22.52 10.34
N TYR A 120 11.21 23.32 9.31
CA TYR A 120 10.01 24.01 8.79
C TYR A 120 9.16 23.12 7.88
N ASP A 121 9.77 22.15 7.20
CA ASP A 121 9.12 21.35 6.14
C ASP A 121 8.60 19.99 6.63
N ARG A 122 8.86 19.61 7.87
CA ARG A 122 8.43 18.30 8.45
C ARG A 122 6.93 18.08 8.41
N GLY A 123 6.14 19.15 8.39
CA GLY A 123 4.68 19.04 8.23
C GLY A 123 4.26 18.27 6.97
N LEU A 124 5.06 18.30 5.91
CA LEU A 124 4.82 17.56 4.67
C LEU A 124 4.82 16.04 4.90
N VAL A 125 5.60 15.56 5.86
CA VAL A 125 5.68 14.12 6.18
C VAL A 125 4.38 13.59 6.77
N LEU A 126 3.64 14.44 7.52
CA LEU A 126 2.33 14.06 8.05
C LEU A 126 1.31 13.76 6.94
N VAL A 127 1.41 14.45 5.81
CA VAL A 127 0.57 14.19 4.62
C VAL A 127 0.86 12.81 4.05
N LEU A 128 2.11 12.36 4.04
CA LEU A 128 2.47 11.01 3.58
C LEU A 128 1.86 9.92 4.45
N ILE A 129 1.76 10.15 5.76
CA ILE A 129 1.09 9.20 6.67
C ILE A 129 -0.40 9.11 6.36
N ALA A 130 -1.07 10.25 6.15
CA ALA A 130 -2.46 10.27 5.75
C ALA A 130 -2.66 9.49 4.43
N LEU A 131 -1.76 9.65 3.46
CA LEU A 131 -1.78 8.92 2.20
C LEU A 131 -1.65 7.40 2.43
N VAL A 132 -0.68 6.96 3.23
CA VAL A 132 -0.50 5.53 3.58
C VAL A 132 -1.73 4.97 4.27
N MET A 133 -2.37 5.74 5.17
CA MET A 133 -3.61 5.34 5.84
C MET A 133 -4.77 5.20 4.86
N VAL A 134 -4.93 6.14 3.91
CA VAL A 134 -5.95 6.07 2.85
C VAL A 134 -5.75 4.83 1.97
N PHE A 135 -4.52 4.54 1.53
CA PHE A 135 -4.24 3.30 0.80
C PHE A 135 -4.57 2.05 1.62
N GLY A 136 -4.26 2.06 2.92
CA GLY A 136 -4.62 0.99 3.84
C GLY A 136 -6.13 0.74 3.93
N MET A 137 -6.98 1.77 3.82
CA MET A 137 -8.44 1.63 3.87
C MET A 137 -8.97 0.66 2.81
N TYR A 138 -8.37 0.63 1.62
CA TYR A 138 -8.83 -0.21 0.51
C TYR A 138 -8.32 -1.65 0.56
N THR A 139 -7.28 -1.92 1.30
CA THR A 139 -6.56 -3.20 1.25
C THR A 139 -6.63 -3.99 2.56
N HIS A 140 -6.77 -3.31 3.70
CA HIS A 140 -6.69 -3.93 5.02
C HIS A 140 -8.01 -4.44 5.57
N GLN A 141 -7.88 -5.44 6.46
CA GLN A 141 -8.93 -5.76 7.42
C GLN A 141 -9.03 -4.64 8.48
N PRO A 142 -10.19 -4.43 9.14
CA PRO A 142 -10.38 -3.35 10.11
C PRO A 142 -9.31 -3.33 11.22
N ARG A 143 -8.92 -4.52 11.72
CA ARG A 143 -7.89 -4.65 12.76
C ARG A 143 -6.49 -4.24 12.28
N GLN A 144 -6.17 -4.54 11.03
CA GLN A 144 -4.88 -4.16 10.43
C GLN A 144 -4.78 -2.65 10.24
N ALA A 145 -5.88 -2.01 9.80
CA ALA A 145 -5.95 -0.56 9.67
C ALA A 145 -5.76 0.14 11.03
N ALA A 146 -6.41 -0.36 12.09
CA ALA A 146 -6.23 0.16 13.44
C ALA A 146 -4.79 -0.01 13.94
N PHE A 147 -4.20 -1.20 13.74
CA PHE A 147 -2.80 -1.47 14.10
C PHE A 147 -1.83 -0.50 13.42
N ALA A 148 -1.99 -0.29 12.12
CA ALA A 148 -1.14 0.61 11.37
C ALA A 148 -1.27 2.07 11.82
N GLY A 149 -2.49 2.52 12.15
CA GLY A 149 -2.71 3.85 12.70
C GLY A 149 -2.07 4.05 14.07
N VAL A 150 -2.22 3.07 14.97
CA VAL A 150 -1.55 3.10 16.29
C VAL A 150 -0.04 3.09 16.12
N LEU A 151 0.50 2.25 15.23
CA LEU A 151 1.93 2.20 14.94
C LEU A 151 2.44 3.55 14.42
N ALA A 152 1.71 4.21 13.51
CA ALA A 152 2.05 5.52 13.00
C ALA A 152 2.11 6.56 14.13
N MET A 153 1.09 6.58 15.00
CA MET A 153 1.05 7.51 16.14
C MET A 153 2.23 7.29 17.10
N VAL A 154 2.51 6.04 17.45
CA VAL A 154 3.62 5.71 18.36
C VAL A 154 4.96 6.08 17.76
N LEU A 155 5.22 5.73 16.49
CA LEU A 155 6.49 6.05 15.83
C LEU A 155 6.72 7.56 15.75
N LEU A 156 5.70 8.33 15.37
CA LEU A 156 5.84 9.79 15.30
C LEU A 156 5.97 10.43 16.66
N ALA A 157 5.16 10.02 17.64
CA ALA A 157 5.26 10.52 19.00
C ALA A 157 6.66 10.29 19.58
N MET A 158 7.22 9.08 19.34
CA MET A 158 8.60 8.77 19.72
C MET A 158 9.61 9.66 18.99
N CYS A 159 9.48 9.82 17.68
CA CYS A 159 10.38 10.69 16.92
C CYS A 159 10.32 12.14 17.43
N MET A 160 9.14 12.71 17.58
CA MET A 160 8.95 14.09 18.04
C MET A 160 9.47 14.27 19.47
N GLY A 161 9.12 13.36 20.39
CA GLY A 161 9.52 13.45 21.80
C GLY A 161 11.01 13.25 22.01
N VAL A 162 11.57 12.17 21.45
CA VAL A 162 13.00 11.85 21.64
C VAL A 162 13.90 12.88 20.95
N LEU A 163 13.57 13.25 19.71
CA LEU A 163 14.43 14.17 18.95
C LEU A 163 14.38 15.60 19.49
N SER A 164 13.22 16.07 19.95
CA SER A 164 13.12 17.40 20.58
C SER A 164 13.89 17.48 21.90
N HIS A 165 14.11 16.32 22.57
CA HIS A 165 14.91 16.25 23.79
C HIS A 165 16.42 16.16 23.51
N ILE A 166 16.81 15.44 22.42
CA ILE A 166 18.23 15.26 22.05
C ILE A 166 18.82 16.50 21.38
N ASP A 167 18.08 17.11 20.47
CA ASP A 167 18.54 18.27 19.69
C ASP A 167 17.42 19.33 19.60
N PRO A 168 17.20 20.11 20.66
CA PRO A 168 16.14 21.12 20.71
C PRO A 168 16.36 22.28 19.73
N VAL A 169 17.57 22.47 19.22
CA VAL A 169 17.86 23.49 18.21
C VAL A 169 17.33 23.09 16.85
N TYR A 170 17.58 21.86 16.44
CA TYR A 170 17.10 21.32 15.16
C TYR A 170 15.65 20.81 15.24
N TYR A 171 15.18 20.42 16.44
CA TYR A 171 13.80 20.01 16.74
C TYR A 171 13.18 20.92 17.81
N PRO A 172 12.79 22.17 17.47
CA PRO A 172 12.24 23.11 18.43
C PRO A 172 11.01 22.54 19.14
N PRO A 173 11.00 22.43 20.47
CA PRO A 173 9.91 21.78 21.22
C PRO A 173 8.53 22.39 20.94
N THR A 174 8.45 23.69 20.71
CA THR A 174 7.20 24.39 20.40
C THR A 174 6.61 23.97 19.06
N LEU A 175 7.45 23.79 18.03
CA LEU A 175 7.00 23.32 16.72
C LEU A 175 6.65 21.83 16.75
N GLU A 176 7.42 21.02 17.48
CA GLU A 176 7.14 19.60 17.62
C GLU A 176 5.84 19.37 18.42
N LEU A 177 5.57 20.19 19.45
CA LEU A 177 4.31 20.15 20.18
C LEU A 177 3.11 20.49 19.27
N LEU A 178 3.21 21.56 18.49
CA LEU A 178 2.17 21.92 17.54
C LEU A 178 1.87 20.79 16.53
N ARG A 179 2.93 20.16 16.00
CA ARG A 179 2.79 19.02 15.08
C ARG A 179 2.16 17.82 15.77
N PHE A 180 2.53 17.58 17.02
CA PHE A 180 1.95 16.52 17.84
C PHE A 180 0.45 16.74 18.07
N GLU A 181 0.02 17.96 18.38
CA GLU A 181 -1.40 18.31 18.49
C GLU A 181 -2.15 18.11 17.18
N LEU A 182 -1.58 18.56 16.06
CA LEU A 182 -2.16 18.32 14.73
C LEU A 182 -2.26 16.81 14.41
N MET A 183 -1.26 16.03 14.79
CA MET A 183 -1.27 14.58 14.62
C MET A 183 -2.39 13.93 15.44
N ILE A 184 -2.56 14.31 16.70
CA ILE A 184 -3.63 13.80 17.56
C ILE A 184 -5.01 14.23 17.02
N GLY A 185 -5.11 15.44 16.46
CA GLY A 185 -6.36 15.90 15.86
C GLY A 185 -6.73 15.21 14.55
N THR A 186 -5.75 14.74 13.78
CA THR A 186 -5.98 14.21 12.43
C THR A 186 -5.93 12.68 12.33
N LEU A 187 -4.98 12.02 13.00
CA LEU A 187 -4.81 10.56 12.84
C LEU A 187 -5.94 9.73 13.46
N PRO A 188 -6.43 9.97 14.69
CA PRO A 188 -7.50 9.17 15.24
C PRO A 188 -8.81 9.18 14.41
N PRO A 189 -9.32 10.32 13.92
CA PRO A 189 -10.46 10.34 12.99
C PRO A 189 -10.18 9.56 11.71
N LEU A 190 -8.95 9.66 11.17
CA LEU A 190 -8.56 8.93 9.96
C LEU A 190 -8.49 7.42 10.20
N ILE A 191 -7.96 6.99 11.35
CA ILE A 191 -7.95 5.58 11.78
C ILE A 191 -9.37 5.04 11.91
N LEU A 192 -10.26 5.82 12.54
CA LEU A 192 -11.66 5.46 12.72
C LEU A 192 -12.37 5.34 11.36
N ALA A 193 -12.17 6.29 10.46
CA ALA A 193 -12.70 6.25 9.11
C ALA A 193 -12.19 5.02 8.34
N ALA A 194 -10.88 4.73 8.43
CA ALA A 194 -10.27 3.55 7.82
C ALA A 194 -10.90 2.25 8.35
N TYR A 195 -11.09 2.17 9.66
CA TYR A 195 -11.74 1.03 10.31
C TYR A 195 -13.17 0.86 9.82
N GLN A 196 -13.98 1.93 9.80
CA GLN A 196 -15.38 1.90 9.38
C GLN A 196 -15.52 1.49 7.91
N ILE A 197 -14.73 2.09 7.01
CA ILE A 197 -14.77 1.77 5.58
C ILE A 197 -14.40 0.30 5.35
N SER A 198 -13.36 -0.18 6.02
CA SER A 198 -12.96 -1.59 5.94
C SER A 198 -14.05 -2.54 6.48
N ALA A 199 -14.71 -2.17 7.58
CA ALA A 199 -15.82 -2.94 8.15
C ALA A 199 -17.03 -2.97 7.20
N TRP A 200 -17.40 -1.84 6.62
CA TRP A 200 -18.51 -1.77 5.64
C TRP A 200 -18.24 -2.60 4.39
N ARG A 201 -17.04 -2.55 3.86
CA ARG A 201 -16.64 -3.39 2.71
C ARG A 201 -16.79 -4.88 3.01
N ASN A 202 -16.38 -5.32 4.21
CA ASN A 202 -16.53 -6.72 4.61
C ASN A 202 -18.00 -7.12 4.71
N ARG A 203 -18.86 -6.26 5.28
CA ARG A 203 -20.32 -6.50 5.35
C ARG A 203 -20.93 -6.59 3.95
N LEU A 204 -20.61 -5.65 3.05
CA LEU A 204 -21.10 -5.67 1.67
C LEU A 204 -20.62 -6.91 0.90
N ALA A 205 -19.37 -7.34 1.11
CA ALA A 205 -18.86 -8.57 0.50
C ALA A 205 -19.60 -9.81 1.00
N GLN A 206 -19.95 -9.86 2.28
CA GLN A 206 -20.74 -10.93 2.87
C GLN A 206 -22.17 -10.96 2.32
N GLN A 207 -22.87 -9.82 2.28
CA GLN A 207 -24.22 -9.72 1.72
C GLN A 207 -24.27 -10.15 0.25
N ARG A 208 -23.24 -9.78 -0.54
CA ARG A 208 -23.14 -10.22 -1.94
C ARG A 208 -22.98 -11.73 -2.08
N ARG A 209 -22.26 -12.38 -1.16
CA ARG A 209 -22.12 -13.85 -1.14
C ARG A 209 -23.46 -14.52 -0.80
N GLU A 210 -24.12 -14.06 0.26
CA GLU A 210 -25.42 -14.58 0.68
C GLU A 210 -26.48 -14.44 -0.43
N LEU A 211 -26.51 -13.28 -1.09
CA LEU A 211 -27.41 -13.07 -2.24
C LEU A 211 -27.13 -14.02 -3.38
N ARG A 212 -25.85 -14.23 -3.70
CA ARG A 212 -25.41 -15.15 -4.76
C ARG A 212 -25.82 -16.60 -4.45
N ASP A 213 -25.57 -17.02 -3.22
CA ASP A 213 -25.92 -18.37 -2.75
C ASP A 213 -27.44 -18.57 -2.78
N THR A 214 -28.23 -17.55 -2.45
CA THR A 214 -29.70 -17.58 -2.54
C THR A 214 -30.16 -17.69 -3.99
N LEU A 215 -29.59 -16.91 -4.90
CA LEU A 215 -29.90 -16.97 -6.32
C LEU A 215 -29.53 -18.34 -6.94
N GLU A 216 -28.41 -18.91 -6.52
CA GLU A 216 -28.01 -20.26 -6.98
C GLU A 216 -28.97 -21.36 -6.49
N ARG A 217 -29.52 -21.23 -5.28
CA ARG A 217 -30.55 -22.14 -4.73
C ARG A 217 -31.93 -21.98 -5.41
N CYS A 218 -32.27 -20.75 -5.85
CA CYS A 218 -33.51 -20.48 -6.55
C CYS A 218 -33.48 -20.84 -8.02
N LYS A 219 -32.31 -21.25 -8.58
CA LYS A 219 -32.19 -21.66 -9.97
C LYS A 219 -32.89 -23.00 -10.15
N PRO A 220 -33.93 -23.11 -11.02
CA PRO A 220 -34.64 -24.40 -11.21
C PRO A 220 -33.66 -25.47 -11.67
N SER A 221 -33.77 -26.65 -11.06
CA SER A 221 -32.99 -27.81 -11.46
C SER A 221 -33.25 -28.15 -12.92
N PRO A 222 -32.25 -28.32 -13.78
CA PRO A 222 -32.44 -28.65 -15.18
C PRO A 222 -33.12 -30.03 -15.41
N ALA A 223 -33.38 -30.77 -14.35
CA ALA A 223 -34.04 -32.10 -14.41
C ALA A 223 -35.57 -32.03 -14.48
N ALA A 224 -36.23 -30.85 -14.52
CA ALA A 224 -37.69 -30.72 -14.55
C ALA A 224 -38.25 -30.47 -15.98
N THR A 225 -37.44 -30.59 -17.02
CA THR A 225 -37.83 -30.34 -18.44
C THR A 225 -37.68 -31.63 -19.30
N HIS A 226 -38.09 -32.77 -18.77
CA HIS A 226 -38.27 -34.00 -19.57
C HIS A 226 -39.69 -34.55 -19.41
#